data_379175b79c918b9ac894c1cd276e16b8
#
_entry.id   379175b79c918b9ac894c1cd276e16b8
#
_cell.length_a   1.000
_cell.length_b   1.000
_cell.length_c   1.000
_cell.angle_alpha   90.00
_cell.angle_beta   90.00
_cell.angle_gamma   90.00
#
_symmetry.space_group_name_H-M   'P 1'
#
loop_
_entity.id
_entity.type
_entity.pdbx_description
1 polymer ?
#
loop_
_entity_poly.entity_id
_entity_poly.type
_entity_poly.pdbx_seq_one_letter_code
_entity_poly.pdbx_strand_id
1 'polypeptide(L)'
;MCIRDSKYSVTTYGPDRNKVLTLVNSFHGRTLATLTATGQDVFHKDFGPFPANFGYIPANDFDTFKAAVDDSVCAVMMEMVQGEGGVVALDADYVQSVADYCHAHDILIIVDEVQTGVGRTGTFLCCEHYNLKPDIVTLAKGLGGGLPIGAVLMNEKVAEGMGPGSHGSTFGGNPVVCAGANVVLARMDQSFLANVSERAVQLRAGLAKLPMVKNLSGIGLMVGIEFFGGIQAADVLAACREKGLLVLTAKSRLRLLPPLTLTAHDVEKALGILNEVLTEMEQKAPKEQA
;
A
#
# COMPACT_ATOMS: atom_id res chain seq x y z
N MET A 1 7.44 13.48 -2.94
CA MET A 1 6.16 13.65 -2.25
C MET A 1 6.27 14.71 -1.18
N CYS A 2 6.93 14.49 -0.07
CA CYS A 2 7.02 15.45 1.06
C CYS A 2 7.49 16.88 0.72
N ILE A 3 8.12 17.10 -0.44
CA ILE A 3 8.48 18.45 -0.90
C ILE A 3 7.25 19.23 -1.38
N ARG A 4 6.25 18.55 -1.96
CA ARG A 4 5.10 19.18 -2.60
C ARG A 4 4.05 19.59 -1.58
N ASP A 5 3.70 18.68 -0.68
CA ASP A 5 2.79 18.96 0.43
C ASP A 5 3.35 20.04 1.36
N SER A 6 4.63 19.91 1.75
CA SER A 6 5.32 20.92 2.57
C SER A 6 5.35 22.29 1.89
N LYS A 7 5.70 22.36 0.58
CA LYS A 7 5.72 23.63 -0.12
C LYS A 7 4.34 24.25 -0.22
N TYR A 8 3.32 23.47 -0.62
CA TYR A 8 1.95 23.95 -0.69
C TYR A 8 1.52 24.52 0.67
N SER A 9 1.74 23.75 1.74
CA SER A 9 1.36 24.14 3.08
C SER A 9 2.01 25.45 3.52
N VAL A 10 3.34 25.55 3.41
CA VAL A 10 4.07 26.74 3.82
C VAL A 10 3.69 27.98 2.98
N THR A 11 3.45 27.82 1.69
CA THR A 11 3.05 28.93 0.81
C THR A 11 1.61 29.37 1.05
N THR A 12 0.72 28.47 1.43
CA THR A 12 -0.72 28.73 1.59
C THR A 12 -1.07 29.15 3.01
N TYR A 13 -0.50 28.48 4.03
CA TYR A 13 -0.90 28.64 5.43
C TYR A 13 0.21 29.21 6.33
N GLY A 14 1.42 29.36 5.81
CA GLY A 14 2.59 29.79 6.59
C GLY A 14 3.39 28.61 7.18
N PRO A 15 4.53 28.93 7.81
CA PRO A 15 5.51 27.92 8.23
C PRO A 15 5.05 27.04 9.41
N ASP A 16 4.04 27.46 10.16
CA ASP A 16 3.60 26.76 11.38
C ASP A 16 2.62 25.61 11.09
N ARG A 17 1.97 25.60 9.90
CA ARG A 17 1.06 24.56 9.49
C ARG A 17 1.72 23.61 8.48
N ASN A 18 2.55 22.70 8.96
CA ASN A 18 3.37 21.82 8.12
C ASN A 18 3.49 20.38 8.65
N LYS A 19 2.66 20.00 9.63
CA LYS A 19 2.65 18.64 10.20
C LYS A 19 1.85 17.69 9.31
N VAL A 20 2.43 16.53 9.03
CA VAL A 20 1.79 15.45 8.29
C VAL A 20 1.47 14.29 9.25
N LEU A 21 0.21 13.89 9.31
CA LEU A 21 -0.19 12.67 10.01
C LEU A 21 -0.06 11.46 9.09
N THR A 22 0.54 10.38 9.59
CA THR A 22 0.65 9.09 8.90
C THR A 22 0.10 7.99 9.77
N LEU A 23 -0.11 6.80 9.20
CA LEU A 23 -0.68 5.69 9.95
C LEU A 23 0.42 4.82 10.60
N VAL A 24 0.19 4.39 11.83
CA VAL A 24 0.97 3.32 12.45
C VAL A 24 0.93 2.09 11.54
N ASN A 25 2.05 1.37 11.43
CA ASN A 25 2.27 0.25 10.52
C ASN A 25 2.34 0.62 9.02
N SER A 26 2.33 1.90 8.65
CA SER A 26 2.54 2.33 7.26
C SER A 26 3.98 2.11 6.77
N PHE A 27 4.16 2.15 5.46
CA PHE A 27 5.47 2.17 4.81
C PHE A 27 5.48 3.11 3.61
N HIS A 28 6.22 4.20 3.69
CA HIS A 28 6.23 5.26 2.67
C HIS A 28 7.56 5.44 1.95
N GLY A 29 8.60 4.67 2.29
CA GLY A 29 9.87 4.68 1.59
C GLY A 29 11.10 4.69 2.47
N ARG A 30 12.27 4.91 1.83
CA ARG A 30 13.61 4.80 2.47
C ARG A 30 14.45 6.07 2.39
N THR A 31 13.94 7.18 1.83
CA THR A 31 14.58 8.50 1.98
C THR A 31 14.25 9.06 3.36
N LEU A 32 15.07 9.95 3.91
CA LEU A 32 14.87 10.42 5.30
C LEU A 32 13.45 10.90 5.57
N ALA A 33 12.87 11.72 4.70
CA ALA A 33 11.50 12.21 4.90
C ALA A 33 10.44 11.10 4.79
N THR A 34 10.55 10.21 3.80
CA THR A 34 9.59 9.09 3.64
C THR A 34 9.80 8.00 4.69
N LEU A 35 11.04 7.85 5.18
CA LEU A 35 11.34 6.98 6.30
C LEU A 35 10.72 7.54 7.59
N THR A 36 10.82 8.86 7.82
CA THR A 36 10.11 9.51 8.93
C THR A 36 8.60 9.33 8.82
N ALA A 37 8.02 9.43 7.61
CA ALA A 37 6.59 9.19 7.40
C ALA A 37 6.16 7.73 7.64
N THR A 38 7.11 6.78 7.63
CA THR A 38 6.84 5.35 7.84
C THR A 38 6.56 5.08 9.32
N GLY A 39 5.35 4.65 9.65
CA GLY A 39 4.87 4.44 11.02
C GLY A 39 5.31 3.11 11.64
N GLN A 40 6.59 2.73 11.52
CA GLN A 40 7.15 1.49 12.04
C GLN A 40 8.57 1.71 12.58
N ASP A 41 8.75 1.68 13.89
CA ASP A 41 10.01 1.96 14.59
C ASP A 41 11.17 1.06 14.14
N VAL A 42 10.87 -0.17 13.72
CA VAL A 42 11.89 -1.13 13.24
C VAL A 42 12.66 -0.58 12.04
N PHE A 43 12.03 0.27 11.22
CA PHE A 43 12.69 0.89 10.06
C PHE A 43 13.45 2.17 10.41
N HIS A 44 13.20 2.76 11.58
CA HIS A 44 13.89 3.98 12.05
C HIS A 44 15.21 3.70 12.73
N LYS A 45 15.41 2.44 13.17
CA LYS A 45 16.60 2.06 13.92
C LYS A 45 17.89 2.38 13.16
N ASP A 46 18.83 3.02 13.84
CA ASP A 46 20.17 3.39 13.36
C ASP A 46 20.17 4.42 12.20
N PHE A 47 19.04 5.14 12.00
CA PHE A 47 18.93 6.25 11.06
C PHE A 47 18.64 7.57 11.81
N GLY A 48 18.86 8.70 11.14
CA GLY A 48 18.58 10.05 11.66
C GLY A 48 19.72 11.04 11.36
N PRO A 49 19.58 12.33 11.71
CA PRO A 49 18.38 12.92 12.32
C PRO A 49 17.18 12.94 11.33
N PHE A 50 15.98 12.74 11.87
CA PHE A 50 14.74 12.76 11.09
C PHE A 50 14.18 14.18 10.95
N PRO A 51 13.54 14.52 9.80
CA PRO A 51 12.74 15.73 9.67
C PRO A 51 11.66 15.80 10.78
N ALA A 52 11.45 16.98 11.31
CA ALA A 52 10.36 17.23 12.27
C ALA A 52 8.98 17.19 11.58
N ASN A 53 7.91 17.31 12.37
CA ASN A 53 6.54 17.52 11.91
C ASN A 53 5.89 16.33 11.21
N PHE A 54 6.17 15.12 11.70
CA PHE A 54 5.38 13.93 11.41
C PHE A 54 4.71 13.44 12.70
N GLY A 55 3.46 12.98 12.57
CA GLY A 55 2.70 12.35 13.65
C GLY A 55 2.15 11.01 13.20
N TYR A 56 2.01 10.05 14.13
CA TYR A 56 1.52 8.71 13.82
C TYR A 56 0.21 8.45 14.55
N ILE A 57 -0.77 7.93 13.83
CA ILE A 57 -2.10 7.60 14.36
C ILE A 57 -2.45 6.15 14.00
N PRO A 58 -3.21 5.44 14.83
CA PRO A 58 -3.68 4.11 14.47
C PRO A 58 -4.59 4.15 13.22
N ALA A 59 -4.52 3.11 12.40
CA ALA A 59 -5.46 2.93 11.30
C ALA A 59 -6.83 2.55 11.86
N ASN A 60 -7.90 2.94 11.15
CA ASN A 60 -9.29 2.61 11.47
C ASN A 60 -9.76 3.12 12.86
N ASP A 61 -9.16 4.21 13.35
CA ASP A 61 -9.53 4.87 14.58
C ASP A 61 -9.75 6.37 14.32
N PHE A 62 -10.98 6.74 13.97
CA PHE A 62 -11.33 8.10 13.63
C PHE A 62 -11.28 9.05 14.84
N ASP A 63 -11.59 8.55 16.03
CA ASP A 63 -11.56 9.40 17.24
C ASP A 63 -10.11 9.78 17.58
N THR A 64 -9.19 8.84 17.50
CA THR A 64 -7.75 9.13 17.66
C THR A 64 -7.23 10.05 16.55
N PHE A 65 -7.65 9.86 15.30
CA PHE A 65 -7.31 10.79 14.21
C PHE A 65 -7.76 12.20 14.55
N LYS A 66 -9.04 12.37 14.90
CA LYS A 66 -9.62 13.69 15.23
C LYS A 66 -8.93 14.36 16.42
N ALA A 67 -8.58 13.58 17.44
CA ALA A 67 -7.85 14.10 18.61
C ALA A 67 -6.40 14.51 18.30
N ALA A 68 -5.79 13.94 17.27
CA ALA A 68 -4.41 14.25 16.85
C ALA A 68 -4.32 15.48 15.93
N VAL A 69 -5.45 15.94 15.40
CA VAL A 69 -5.49 17.13 14.54
C VAL A 69 -5.45 18.39 15.40
N ASP A 70 -4.45 19.21 15.15
CA ASP A 70 -4.27 20.57 15.68
C ASP A 70 -4.01 21.55 14.53
N ASP A 71 -3.86 22.83 14.84
CA ASP A 71 -3.66 23.90 13.85
C ASP A 71 -2.36 23.73 13.02
N SER A 72 -1.44 22.89 13.47
CA SER A 72 -0.20 22.60 12.74
C SER A 72 -0.37 21.54 11.65
N VAL A 73 -1.47 20.78 11.65
CA VAL A 73 -1.69 19.67 10.69
C VAL A 73 -2.09 20.22 9.33
N CYS A 74 -1.32 19.88 8.31
CA CYS A 74 -1.57 20.26 6.92
C CYS A 74 -2.02 19.11 6.03
N ALA A 75 -1.69 17.89 6.39
CA ALA A 75 -2.02 16.72 5.57
C ALA A 75 -2.16 15.43 6.40
N VAL A 76 -2.95 14.51 5.88
CA VAL A 76 -2.93 13.09 6.27
C VAL A 76 -2.44 12.26 5.09
N MET A 77 -1.55 11.31 5.35
CA MET A 77 -1.01 10.39 4.35
C MET A 77 -1.34 8.95 4.70
N MET A 78 -1.91 8.24 3.75
CA MET A 78 -2.43 6.87 3.94
C MET A 78 -2.09 5.96 2.76
N GLU A 79 -1.89 4.67 3.06
CA GLU A 79 -2.03 3.58 2.09
C GLU A 79 -3.45 3.00 2.24
N MET A 80 -4.19 2.80 1.16
CA MET A 80 -5.53 2.17 1.24
C MET A 80 -5.44 0.71 1.71
N VAL A 81 -4.30 0.05 1.46
CA VAL A 81 -3.94 -1.24 2.04
C VAL A 81 -2.50 -1.15 2.54
N GLN A 82 -2.28 -1.26 3.83
CA GLN A 82 -0.96 -1.25 4.45
C GLN A 82 -0.19 -2.51 4.10
N GLY A 83 0.61 -2.46 3.04
CA GLY A 83 1.30 -3.64 2.49
C GLY A 83 2.30 -4.26 3.43
N GLU A 84 3.20 -3.47 4.00
CA GLU A 84 4.21 -3.91 4.97
C GLU A 84 3.62 -4.07 6.39
N GLY A 85 2.47 -3.45 6.64
CA GLY A 85 1.74 -3.51 7.91
C GLY A 85 0.94 -4.80 8.13
N GLY A 86 1.03 -5.80 7.25
CA GLY A 86 0.29 -7.05 7.36
C GLY A 86 -0.81 -7.22 6.30
N VAL A 87 -0.75 -6.46 5.22
CA VAL A 87 -1.77 -6.45 4.16
C VAL A 87 -3.15 -6.09 4.71
N VAL A 88 -3.22 -5.01 5.47
CA VAL A 88 -4.45 -4.56 6.13
C VAL A 88 -5.09 -3.45 5.31
N ALA A 89 -6.29 -3.71 4.78
CA ALA A 89 -7.12 -2.69 4.14
C ALA A 89 -7.71 -1.75 5.19
N LEU A 90 -7.82 -0.47 4.85
CA LEU A 90 -8.55 0.48 5.68
C LEU A 90 -10.07 0.24 5.57
N ASP A 91 -10.80 0.54 6.62
CA ASP A 91 -12.25 0.46 6.64
C ASP A 91 -12.85 1.62 5.83
N ALA A 92 -13.86 1.35 5.03
CA ALA A 92 -14.46 2.35 4.15
C ALA A 92 -15.07 3.53 4.95
N ASP A 93 -15.75 3.25 6.06
CA ASP A 93 -16.34 4.27 6.92
C ASP A 93 -15.26 5.16 7.57
N TYR A 94 -14.12 4.57 7.95
CA TYR A 94 -12.98 5.33 8.46
C TYR A 94 -12.43 6.27 7.41
N VAL A 95 -12.15 5.75 6.19
CA VAL A 95 -11.61 6.55 5.09
C VAL A 95 -12.56 7.70 4.73
N GLN A 96 -13.88 7.44 4.67
CA GLN A 96 -14.85 8.47 4.38
C GLN A 96 -14.91 9.53 5.49
N SER A 97 -14.92 9.11 6.76
CA SER A 97 -14.94 10.03 7.91
C SER A 97 -13.70 10.93 7.94
N VAL A 98 -12.51 10.35 7.66
CA VAL A 98 -11.26 11.12 7.54
C VAL A 98 -11.34 12.10 6.38
N ALA A 99 -11.87 11.68 5.21
CA ALA A 99 -11.99 12.52 4.03
C ALA A 99 -12.91 13.72 4.30
N ASP A 100 -14.09 13.48 4.86
CA ASP A 100 -15.06 14.53 5.17
C ASP A 100 -14.49 15.55 6.18
N TYR A 101 -13.79 15.04 7.20
CA TYR A 101 -13.13 15.89 8.20
C TYR A 101 -12.00 16.72 7.57
N CYS A 102 -11.16 16.10 6.74
CA CYS A 102 -10.06 16.80 6.06
C CYS A 102 -10.58 17.90 5.14
N HIS A 103 -11.62 17.63 4.35
CA HIS A 103 -12.25 18.64 3.49
C HIS A 103 -12.83 19.82 4.30
N ALA A 104 -13.48 19.53 5.44
CA ALA A 104 -14.07 20.58 6.28
C ALA A 104 -13.01 21.47 6.97
N HIS A 105 -11.78 20.97 7.16
CA HIS A 105 -10.70 21.67 7.88
C HIS A 105 -9.54 22.08 6.97
N ASP A 106 -9.70 21.95 5.66
CA ASP A 106 -8.68 22.28 4.65
C ASP A 106 -7.35 21.55 4.90
N ILE A 107 -7.44 20.26 5.21
CA ILE A 107 -6.31 19.33 5.39
C ILE A 107 -6.16 18.51 4.11
N LEU A 108 -4.95 18.42 3.57
CA LEU A 108 -4.69 17.63 2.35
C LEU A 108 -4.79 16.12 2.61
N ILE A 109 -5.35 15.41 1.66
CA ILE A 109 -5.38 13.95 1.64
C ILE A 109 -4.34 13.44 0.64
N ILE A 110 -3.34 12.72 1.15
CA ILE A 110 -2.29 12.10 0.36
C ILE A 110 -2.51 10.60 0.37
N VAL A 111 -2.71 10.00 -0.81
CA VAL A 111 -2.82 8.54 -0.94
C VAL A 111 -1.55 7.98 -1.57
N ASP A 112 -0.89 7.09 -0.84
CA ASP A 112 0.27 6.36 -1.33
C ASP A 112 -0.19 5.11 -2.09
N GLU A 113 -0.20 5.21 -3.40
CA GLU A 113 -0.56 4.14 -4.34
C GLU A 113 0.66 3.41 -4.91
N VAL A 114 1.83 3.60 -4.30
CA VAL A 114 3.07 2.98 -4.77
C VAL A 114 2.98 1.45 -4.77
N GLN A 115 2.22 0.86 -3.84
CA GLN A 115 2.03 -0.60 -3.79
C GLN A 115 0.64 -1.04 -4.25
N THR A 116 -0.37 -0.23 -4.01
CA THR A 116 -1.79 -0.54 -4.26
C THR A 116 -2.26 -0.17 -5.66
N GLY A 117 -1.62 0.83 -6.28
CA GLY A 117 -2.02 1.36 -7.59
C GLY A 117 -1.56 0.53 -8.78
N VAL A 118 -1.75 1.08 -9.95
CA VAL A 118 -1.40 0.49 -11.27
C VAL A 118 -2.03 -0.90 -11.43
N GLY A 119 -3.32 -1.01 -11.13
CA GLY A 119 -4.10 -2.22 -11.36
C GLY A 119 -4.03 -3.30 -10.28
N ARG A 120 -3.19 -3.15 -9.25
CA ARG A 120 -2.96 -4.18 -8.22
C ARG A 120 -4.23 -4.67 -7.53
N THR A 121 -5.18 -3.79 -7.33
CA THR A 121 -6.43 -4.09 -6.61
C THR A 121 -7.64 -4.34 -7.52
N GLY A 122 -7.44 -4.31 -8.86
CA GLY A 122 -8.50 -4.48 -9.85
C GLY A 122 -9.05 -3.17 -10.41
N THR A 123 -8.66 -2.04 -9.84
CA THR A 123 -8.87 -0.67 -10.34
C THR A 123 -7.51 -0.05 -10.64
N PHE A 124 -7.46 1.05 -11.41
CA PHE A 124 -6.19 1.72 -11.68
C PHE A 124 -5.57 2.26 -10.39
N LEU A 125 -6.35 2.92 -9.55
CA LEU A 125 -5.98 3.36 -8.19
C LEU A 125 -6.84 2.63 -7.16
N CYS A 126 -6.27 2.23 -6.04
CA CYS A 126 -6.99 1.57 -4.96
C CYS A 126 -8.03 2.50 -4.29
N CYS A 127 -7.75 3.80 -4.24
CA CYS A 127 -8.67 4.79 -3.69
C CYS A 127 -10.04 4.84 -4.41
N GLU A 128 -10.14 4.31 -5.63
CA GLU A 128 -11.40 4.17 -6.36
C GLU A 128 -12.38 3.23 -5.64
N HIS A 129 -11.91 2.18 -4.95
CA HIS A 129 -12.78 1.30 -4.15
C HIS A 129 -13.46 2.02 -2.98
N TYR A 130 -12.89 3.14 -2.56
CA TYR A 130 -13.39 3.97 -1.47
C TYR A 130 -14.15 5.20 -1.94
N ASN A 131 -14.32 5.36 -3.27
CA ASN A 131 -14.85 6.58 -3.88
C ASN A 131 -14.15 7.86 -3.36
N LEU A 132 -12.86 7.74 -3.00
CA LEU A 132 -12.04 8.81 -2.46
C LEU A 132 -11.38 9.60 -3.59
N LYS A 133 -11.42 10.93 -3.49
CA LYS A 133 -10.72 11.87 -4.38
C LYS A 133 -9.60 12.55 -3.59
N PRO A 134 -8.38 12.00 -3.58
CA PRO A 134 -7.27 12.58 -2.85
C PRO A 134 -6.74 13.86 -3.52
N ASP A 135 -6.09 14.73 -2.75
CA ASP A 135 -5.40 15.90 -3.26
C ASP A 135 -4.08 15.53 -3.94
N ILE A 136 -3.39 14.52 -3.40
CA ILE A 136 -2.11 14.02 -3.90
C ILE A 136 -2.14 12.49 -3.96
N VAL A 137 -1.65 11.94 -5.08
CA VAL A 137 -1.43 10.49 -5.24
C VAL A 137 0.02 10.24 -5.62
N THR A 138 0.65 9.24 -5.00
CA THR A 138 2.00 8.81 -5.36
C THR A 138 1.98 7.45 -6.05
N LEU A 139 2.73 7.32 -7.14
CA LEU A 139 2.87 6.09 -7.93
C LEU A 139 4.34 5.75 -8.12
N ALA A 140 4.66 4.46 -8.14
CA ALA A 140 5.97 3.92 -8.50
C ALA A 140 5.84 2.42 -8.85
N LYS A 141 6.87 1.61 -8.59
CA LYS A 141 6.86 0.13 -8.75
C LYS A 141 6.25 -0.31 -10.08
N GLY A 142 4.99 -0.77 -10.06
CA GLY A 142 4.27 -1.26 -11.24
C GLY A 142 4.21 -0.26 -12.39
N LEU A 143 4.23 1.05 -12.11
CA LEU A 143 4.19 2.10 -13.12
C LEU A 143 5.30 1.97 -14.17
N GLY A 144 6.49 1.56 -13.76
CA GLY A 144 7.65 1.47 -14.65
C GLY A 144 7.77 0.14 -15.41
N GLY A 145 6.96 -0.87 -15.09
CA GLY A 145 7.09 -2.19 -15.70
C GLY A 145 8.49 -2.83 -15.52
N GLY A 146 9.17 -2.51 -14.40
CA GLY A 146 10.55 -2.90 -14.09
C GLY A 146 11.58 -1.79 -14.24
N LEU A 147 11.23 -0.66 -14.86
CA LEU A 147 12.09 0.52 -14.93
C LEU A 147 11.89 1.44 -13.71
N PRO A 148 12.94 2.15 -13.26
CA PRO A 148 12.86 3.00 -12.07
C PRO A 148 12.16 4.33 -12.39
N ILE A 149 10.90 4.46 -12.00
CA ILE A 149 10.11 5.69 -12.12
C ILE A 149 9.21 5.88 -10.88
N GLY A 150 8.98 7.12 -10.53
CA GLY A 150 7.92 7.54 -9.63
C GLY A 150 7.17 8.73 -10.21
N ALA A 151 5.90 8.81 -9.92
CA ALA A 151 5.04 9.92 -10.29
C ALA A 151 4.27 10.44 -9.08
N VAL A 152 3.98 11.73 -9.09
CA VAL A 152 3.08 12.37 -8.14
C VAL A 152 2.02 13.10 -8.94
N LEU A 153 0.77 12.74 -8.71
CA LEU A 153 -0.40 13.40 -9.25
C LEU A 153 -0.93 14.36 -8.19
N MET A 154 -1.40 15.51 -8.62
CA MET A 154 -1.95 16.54 -7.72
C MET A 154 -3.22 17.09 -8.35
N ASN A 155 -4.19 17.47 -7.51
CA ASN A 155 -5.33 18.25 -7.98
C ASN A 155 -4.90 19.70 -8.30
N GLU A 156 -5.79 20.48 -8.91
CA GLU A 156 -5.50 21.87 -9.32
C GLU A 156 -5.09 22.73 -8.13
N LYS A 157 -5.78 22.58 -6.99
CA LYS A 157 -5.50 23.33 -5.75
C LYS A 157 -4.03 23.22 -5.32
N VAL A 158 -3.48 21.99 -5.31
CA VAL A 158 -2.09 21.77 -4.90
C VAL A 158 -1.12 22.18 -6.01
N ALA A 159 -1.48 21.95 -7.27
CA ALA A 159 -0.66 22.25 -8.44
C ALA A 159 -0.38 23.76 -8.60
N GLU A 160 -1.34 24.63 -8.26
CA GLU A 160 -1.17 26.10 -8.31
C GLU A 160 0.01 26.59 -7.46
N GLY A 161 0.33 25.92 -6.34
CA GLY A 161 1.48 26.21 -5.50
C GLY A 161 2.84 25.76 -6.08
N MET A 162 2.85 25.05 -7.24
CA MET A 162 4.02 24.37 -7.81
C MET A 162 4.49 25.03 -9.11
N GLY A 163 5.04 26.24 -9.03
CA GLY A 163 5.59 26.94 -10.19
C GLY A 163 6.97 26.41 -10.65
N PRO A 164 7.52 26.94 -11.75
CA PRO A 164 8.86 26.62 -12.24
C PRO A 164 9.93 26.75 -11.16
N GLY A 165 10.86 25.81 -11.11
CA GLY A 165 11.94 25.81 -10.10
C GLY A 165 11.54 25.28 -8.71
N SER A 166 10.27 24.92 -8.50
CA SER A 166 9.78 24.40 -7.21
C SER A 166 10.28 23.00 -6.88
N HIS A 167 10.65 22.23 -7.89
CA HIS A 167 11.18 20.88 -7.76
C HIS A 167 12.15 20.57 -8.90
N GLY A 168 13.14 19.73 -8.63
CA GLY A 168 14.10 19.26 -9.60
C GLY A 168 14.49 17.81 -9.37
N SER A 169 14.84 17.12 -10.46
CA SER A 169 15.37 15.76 -10.44
C SER A 169 16.23 15.54 -11.65
N THR A 170 17.49 15.12 -11.47
CA THR A 170 18.43 14.90 -12.58
C THR A 170 17.90 13.86 -13.58
N PHE A 171 17.29 12.78 -13.10
CA PHE A 171 16.77 11.69 -13.93
C PHE A 171 15.24 11.72 -14.08
N GLY A 172 14.56 12.71 -13.50
CA GLY A 172 13.11 12.85 -13.62
C GLY A 172 12.70 13.15 -15.06
N GLY A 173 11.64 12.50 -15.54
CA GLY A 173 11.19 12.63 -16.92
C GLY A 173 12.11 11.96 -17.95
N ASN A 174 12.97 11.03 -17.55
CA ASN A 174 13.83 10.28 -18.48
C ASN A 174 12.98 9.65 -19.58
N PRO A 175 13.25 9.92 -20.87
CA PRO A 175 12.37 9.51 -21.97
C PRO A 175 12.26 7.99 -22.12
N VAL A 176 13.31 7.24 -21.84
CA VAL A 176 13.30 5.76 -21.92
C VAL A 176 12.35 5.18 -20.87
N VAL A 177 12.46 5.68 -19.66
CA VAL A 177 11.62 5.20 -18.54
C VAL A 177 10.18 5.65 -18.70
N CYS A 178 9.94 6.86 -19.17
CA CYS A 178 8.60 7.37 -19.49
C CYS A 178 7.96 6.58 -20.64
N ALA A 179 8.71 6.20 -21.66
CA ALA A 179 8.21 5.33 -22.73
C ALA A 179 7.77 3.96 -22.18
N GLY A 180 8.57 3.36 -21.28
CA GLY A 180 8.19 2.13 -20.57
C GLY A 180 6.91 2.29 -19.76
N ALA A 181 6.79 3.36 -18.98
CA ALA A 181 5.58 3.67 -18.21
C ALA A 181 4.35 3.86 -19.12
N ASN A 182 4.48 4.51 -20.25
CA ASN A 182 3.39 4.68 -21.23
C ASN A 182 2.90 3.31 -21.76
N VAL A 183 3.79 2.34 -21.98
CA VAL A 183 3.39 0.98 -22.35
C VAL A 183 2.58 0.31 -21.26
N VAL A 184 2.98 0.47 -19.99
CA VAL A 184 2.21 -0.04 -18.85
C VAL A 184 0.83 0.62 -18.80
N LEU A 185 0.77 1.94 -18.87
CA LEU A 185 -0.48 2.70 -18.81
C LEU A 185 -1.45 2.31 -19.95
N ALA A 186 -0.93 2.14 -21.15
CA ALA A 186 -1.72 1.71 -22.31
C ALA A 186 -2.32 0.29 -22.16
N ARG A 187 -1.77 -0.54 -21.29
CA ARG A 187 -2.29 -1.88 -20.99
C ARG A 187 -3.29 -1.92 -19.83
N MET A 188 -3.44 -0.83 -19.08
CA MET A 188 -4.39 -0.74 -17.96
C MET A 188 -5.81 -0.44 -18.45
N ASP A 189 -6.26 -1.13 -19.48
CA ASP A 189 -7.62 -1.03 -19.98
C ASP A 189 -8.62 -1.86 -19.12
N GLN A 190 -9.91 -1.69 -19.41
CA GLN A 190 -10.96 -2.39 -18.67
C GLN A 190 -10.84 -3.91 -18.76
N SER A 191 -10.38 -4.46 -19.88
CA SER A 191 -10.26 -5.90 -20.07
C SER A 191 -9.13 -6.48 -19.19
N PHE A 192 -8.02 -5.77 -19.10
CA PHE A 192 -6.91 -6.14 -18.23
C PHE A 192 -7.30 -6.07 -16.76
N LEU A 193 -7.93 -4.98 -16.33
CA LEU A 193 -8.39 -4.81 -14.94
C LEU A 193 -9.48 -5.81 -14.55
N ALA A 194 -10.36 -6.18 -15.49
CA ALA A 194 -11.35 -7.24 -15.29
C ALA A 194 -10.66 -8.60 -15.06
N ASN A 195 -9.63 -8.95 -15.85
CA ASN A 195 -8.86 -10.17 -15.62
C ASN A 195 -8.17 -10.16 -14.24
N VAL A 196 -7.60 -9.04 -13.82
CA VAL A 196 -7.01 -8.91 -12.46
C VAL A 196 -8.07 -9.20 -11.40
N SER A 197 -9.26 -8.66 -11.54
CA SER A 197 -10.39 -8.85 -10.62
C SER A 197 -10.86 -10.31 -10.60
N GLU A 198 -10.99 -10.95 -11.75
CA GLU A 198 -11.34 -12.36 -11.86
C GLU A 198 -10.29 -13.27 -11.21
N ARG A 199 -9.01 -13.03 -11.46
CA ARG A 199 -7.93 -13.81 -10.85
C ARG A 199 -7.87 -13.59 -9.34
N ALA A 200 -8.17 -12.39 -8.87
CA ALA A 200 -8.26 -12.11 -7.44
C ALA A 200 -9.40 -12.91 -6.77
N VAL A 201 -10.58 -12.95 -7.40
CA VAL A 201 -11.71 -13.76 -6.92
C VAL A 201 -11.35 -15.25 -6.90
N GLN A 202 -10.78 -15.78 -8.01
CA GLN A 202 -10.35 -17.17 -8.09
C GLN A 202 -9.32 -17.53 -7.01
N LEU A 203 -8.28 -16.70 -6.84
CA LEU A 203 -7.23 -16.91 -5.86
C LEU A 203 -7.80 -16.91 -4.43
N ARG A 204 -8.57 -15.90 -4.07
CA ARG A 204 -9.16 -15.77 -2.73
C ARG A 204 -10.13 -16.91 -2.41
N ALA A 205 -10.98 -17.29 -3.37
CA ALA A 205 -11.90 -18.41 -3.21
C ALA A 205 -11.16 -19.75 -3.04
N GLY A 206 -10.03 -19.93 -3.72
CA GLY A 206 -9.16 -21.10 -3.54
C GLY A 206 -8.46 -21.08 -2.19
N LEU A 207 -7.83 -19.97 -1.80
CA LEU A 207 -7.14 -19.81 -0.52
C LEU A 207 -8.05 -20.07 0.68
N ALA A 208 -9.29 -19.58 0.64
CA ALA A 208 -10.26 -19.77 1.72
C ALA A 208 -10.65 -21.24 1.97
N LYS A 209 -10.34 -22.14 1.03
CA LYS A 209 -10.61 -23.59 1.14
C LYS A 209 -9.40 -24.38 1.62
N LEU A 210 -8.23 -23.77 1.68
CA LEU A 210 -7.01 -24.46 2.08
C LEU A 210 -7.01 -24.75 3.59
N PRO A 211 -6.40 -25.90 4.01
CA PRO A 211 -6.27 -26.20 5.42
C PRO A 211 -5.46 -25.11 6.13
N MET A 212 -5.71 -24.95 7.41
CA MET A 212 -5.00 -24.02 8.30
C MET A 212 -5.10 -22.52 7.95
N VAL A 213 -5.81 -22.14 6.89
CA VAL A 213 -6.10 -20.73 6.59
C VAL A 213 -7.21 -20.23 7.52
N LYS A 214 -6.87 -19.23 8.35
CA LYS A 214 -7.79 -18.64 9.33
C LYS A 214 -8.53 -17.43 8.75
N ASN A 215 -7.80 -16.55 8.09
CA ASN A 215 -8.36 -15.30 7.54
C ASN A 215 -7.57 -14.81 6.33
N LEU A 216 -8.27 -14.11 5.45
CA LEU A 216 -7.69 -13.43 4.29
C LEU A 216 -7.92 -11.92 4.42
N SER A 217 -6.90 -11.13 4.13
CA SER A 217 -6.97 -9.67 4.17
C SER A 217 -6.50 -9.04 2.85
N GLY A 218 -6.58 -7.70 2.73
CA GLY A 218 -6.21 -6.95 1.54
C GLY A 218 -7.29 -6.90 0.47
N ILE A 219 -6.98 -6.31 -0.69
CA ILE A 219 -7.89 -6.08 -1.81
C ILE A 219 -7.26 -6.59 -3.12
N GLY A 220 -8.07 -7.14 -4.01
CA GLY A 220 -7.61 -7.62 -5.30
C GLY A 220 -6.51 -8.69 -5.19
N LEU A 221 -5.45 -8.54 -5.98
CA LEU A 221 -4.25 -9.39 -5.96
C LEU A 221 -3.19 -8.94 -4.93
N MET A 222 -3.59 -8.25 -3.90
CA MET A 222 -2.80 -7.94 -2.72
C MET A 222 -3.42 -8.68 -1.54
N VAL A 223 -2.88 -9.86 -1.20
CA VAL A 223 -3.50 -10.79 -0.26
C VAL A 223 -2.58 -11.09 0.91
N GLY A 224 -3.12 -10.92 2.12
CA GLY A 224 -2.52 -11.40 3.36
C GLY A 224 -3.25 -12.63 3.87
N ILE A 225 -2.51 -13.64 4.33
CA ILE A 225 -3.04 -14.90 4.85
C ILE A 225 -2.63 -15.05 6.30
N GLU A 226 -3.59 -15.23 7.17
CA GLU A 226 -3.41 -15.60 8.57
C GLU A 226 -3.73 -17.09 8.76
N PHE A 227 -2.96 -17.78 9.60
CA PHE A 227 -3.09 -19.22 9.81
C PHE A 227 -3.60 -19.59 11.19
N PHE A 228 -4.26 -20.74 11.30
CA PHE A 228 -4.56 -21.40 12.57
C PHE A 228 -3.34 -22.13 13.16
N GLY A 229 -3.46 -22.60 14.39
CA GLY A 229 -2.52 -23.54 15.00
C GLY A 229 -1.12 -23.01 15.26
N GLY A 230 -0.93 -21.68 15.31
CA GLY A 230 0.37 -21.07 15.58
C GLY A 230 1.38 -21.21 14.43
N ILE A 231 0.94 -21.61 13.24
CA ILE A 231 1.81 -21.70 12.04
C ILE A 231 2.40 -20.33 11.74
N GLN A 232 3.72 -20.28 11.65
CA GLN A 232 4.44 -19.06 11.33
C GLN A 232 4.51 -18.83 9.82
N ALA A 233 4.19 -17.62 9.37
CA ALA A 233 4.27 -17.27 7.94
C ALA A 233 5.67 -17.47 7.35
N ALA A 234 6.72 -17.35 8.15
CA ALA A 234 8.10 -17.58 7.74
C ALA A 234 8.36 -19.05 7.39
N ASP A 235 7.75 -19.99 8.12
CA ASP A 235 7.90 -21.43 7.85
C ASP A 235 7.15 -21.81 6.56
N VAL A 236 5.95 -21.25 6.36
CA VAL A 236 5.19 -21.43 5.10
C VAL A 236 5.96 -20.86 3.91
N LEU A 237 6.56 -19.67 4.06
CA LEU A 237 7.42 -19.07 3.02
C LEU A 237 8.58 -20.00 2.66
N ALA A 238 9.29 -20.54 3.66
CA ALA A 238 10.42 -21.44 3.43
C ALA A 238 10.00 -22.69 2.65
N ALA A 239 8.92 -23.35 3.10
CA ALA A 239 8.40 -24.56 2.43
C ALA A 239 7.87 -24.29 1.01
N CYS A 240 7.17 -23.16 0.80
CA CYS A 240 6.73 -22.74 -0.53
C CYS A 240 7.91 -22.54 -1.49
N ARG A 241 8.98 -21.90 -1.01
CA ARG A 241 10.19 -21.66 -1.80
C ARG A 241 10.86 -22.97 -2.25
N GLU A 242 10.92 -23.98 -1.39
CA GLU A 242 11.46 -25.30 -1.73
C GLU A 242 10.64 -26.00 -2.83
N LYS A 243 9.33 -25.73 -2.86
CA LYS A 243 8.42 -26.25 -3.91
C LYS A 243 8.30 -25.32 -5.13
N GLY A 244 9.12 -24.25 -5.21
CA GLY A 244 9.19 -23.34 -6.35
C GLY A 244 8.13 -22.24 -6.39
N LEU A 245 7.42 -21.98 -5.28
CA LEU A 245 6.50 -20.86 -5.14
C LEU A 245 7.14 -19.74 -4.30
N LEU A 246 7.38 -18.58 -4.93
CA LEU A 246 7.93 -17.41 -4.27
C LEU A 246 6.81 -16.57 -3.66
N VAL A 247 6.83 -16.44 -2.35
CA VAL A 247 5.90 -15.65 -1.56
C VAL A 247 6.68 -14.74 -0.61
N LEU A 248 6.01 -13.84 0.09
CA LEU A 248 6.60 -12.91 1.06
C LEU A 248 5.90 -13.04 2.41
N THR A 249 6.47 -12.41 3.42
CA THR A 249 5.79 -12.17 4.69
C THR A 249 5.51 -10.69 4.89
N ALA A 250 4.48 -10.37 5.66
CA ALA A 250 4.19 -9.03 6.17
C ALA A 250 3.72 -9.18 7.61
N LYS A 251 4.56 -8.78 8.57
CA LYS A 251 4.32 -9.07 9.98
C LYS A 251 4.12 -10.59 10.19
N SER A 252 3.02 -10.98 10.81
CA SER A 252 2.65 -12.38 11.06
C SER A 252 1.96 -13.08 9.90
N ARG A 253 1.67 -12.38 8.80
CA ARG A 253 0.92 -12.92 7.66
C ARG A 253 1.83 -13.34 6.51
N LEU A 254 1.44 -14.38 5.79
CA LEU A 254 1.97 -14.64 4.47
C LEU A 254 1.37 -13.66 3.47
N ARG A 255 2.19 -13.07 2.62
CA ARG A 255 1.77 -12.06 1.65
C ARG A 255 1.94 -12.54 0.23
N LEU A 256 0.86 -12.47 -0.55
CA LEU A 256 0.87 -12.75 -1.97
C LEU A 256 0.71 -11.45 -2.77
N LEU A 257 1.65 -11.22 -3.69
CA LEU A 257 1.68 -10.11 -4.64
C LEU A 257 2.04 -10.66 -6.04
N PRO A 258 1.20 -11.52 -6.64
CA PRO A 258 1.52 -12.13 -7.92
C PRO A 258 1.61 -11.09 -9.04
N PRO A 259 2.24 -11.39 -10.18
CA PRO A 259 2.19 -10.52 -11.35
C PRO A 259 0.74 -10.35 -11.82
N LEU A 260 0.40 -9.14 -12.32
CA LEU A 260 -0.97 -8.86 -12.78
C LEU A 260 -1.35 -9.60 -14.06
N THR A 261 -0.36 -10.19 -14.73
CA THR A 261 -0.53 -11.00 -15.95
C THR A 261 -0.76 -12.48 -15.66
N LEU A 262 -0.92 -12.86 -14.37
CA LEU A 262 -1.13 -14.28 -14.04
C LEU A 262 -2.40 -14.81 -14.70
N THR A 263 -2.34 -16.09 -15.09
CA THR A 263 -3.45 -16.82 -15.71
C THR A 263 -4.24 -17.62 -14.65
N ALA A 264 -5.39 -18.16 -15.04
CA ALA A 264 -6.14 -19.10 -14.19
C ALA A 264 -5.29 -20.33 -13.82
N HIS A 265 -4.49 -20.82 -14.74
CA HIS A 265 -3.59 -21.95 -14.50
C HIS A 265 -2.49 -21.62 -13.48
N ASP A 266 -1.94 -20.39 -13.51
CA ASP A 266 -0.95 -19.97 -12.53
C ASP A 266 -1.56 -19.94 -11.12
N VAL A 267 -2.82 -19.49 -11.00
CA VAL A 267 -3.55 -19.50 -9.74
C VAL A 267 -3.74 -20.93 -9.23
N GLU A 268 -4.18 -21.86 -10.08
CA GLU A 268 -4.36 -23.28 -9.73
C GLU A 268 -3.05 -23.92 -9.27
N LYS A 269 -1.95 -23.64 -9.98
CA LYS A 269 -0.62 -24.15 -9.62
C LYS A 269 -0.17 -23.62 -8.25
N ALA A 270 -0.35 -22.33 -8.00
CA ALA A 270 0.01 -21.72 -6.71
C ALA A 270 -0.83 -22.29 -5.55
N LEU A 271 -2.13 -22.45 -5.77
CA LEU A 271 -3.03 -23.07 -4.80
C LEU A 271 -2.67 -24.54 -4.52
N GLY A 272 -2.27 -25.30 -5.55
CA GLY A 272 -1.81 -26.69 -5.40
C GLY A 272 -0.58 -26.78 -4.49
N ILE A 273 0.42 -25.92 -4.71
CA ILE A 273 1.64 -25.89 -3.88
C ILE A 273 1.30 -25.47 -2.43
N LEU A 274 0.48 -24.42 -2.25
CA LEU A 274 0.07 -23.97 -0.93
C LEU A 274 -0.72 -25.06 -0.19
N ASN A 275 -1.60 -25.76 -0.87
CA ASN A 275 -2.37 -26.87 -0.28
C ASN A 275 -1.44 -27.99 0.22
N GLU A 276 -0.47 -28.39 -0.60
CA GLU A 276 0.51 -29.41 -0.21
C GLU A 276 1.32 -28.98 1.02
N VAL A 277 1.86 -27.76 1.01
CA VAL A 277 2.63 -27.19 2.14
C VAL A 277 1.80 -27.14 3.42
N LEU A 278 0.58 -26.63 3.36
CA LEU A 278 -0.26 -26.47 4.53
C LEU A 278 -0.77 -27.81 5.07
N THR A 279 -1.04 -28.78 4.20
CA THR A 279 -1.41 -30.14 4.62
C THR A 279 -0.25 -30.84 5.35
N GLU A 280 0.99 -30.69 4.85
CA GLU A 280 2.17 -31.21 5.54
C GLU A 280 2.40 -30.57 6.92
N MET A 281 2.12 -29.27 7.05
CA MET A 281 2.21 -28.54 8.32
C MET A 281 1.12 -28.93 9.30
N GLU A 282 -0.11 -29.11 8.83
CA GLU A 282 -1.23 -29.60 9.64
C GLU A 282 -0.94 -30.96 10.26
N GLN A 283 -0.36 -31.87 9.49
CA GLN A 283 0.02 -33.21 9.96
C GLN A 283 1.13 -33.20 11.01
N LYS A 284 2.00 -32.18 10.98
CA LYS A 284 3.10 -32.00 11.93
C LYS A 284 2.71 -31.15 13.16
N ALA A 285 1.60 -30.43 13.08
CA ALA A 285 1.11 -29.63 14.22
C ALA A 285 0.74 -30.55 15.40
N PRO A 286 1.11 -30.20 16.63
CA PRO A 286 0.67 -30.94 17.80
C PRO A 286 -0.88 -30.96 17.79
N LYS A 287 -1.46 -32.17 17.85
CA LYS A 287 -2.91 -32.28 18.05
C LYS A 287 -3.18 -31.69 19.44
N GLU A 288 -3.70 -30.46 19.52
CA GLU A 288 -4.24 -29.93 20.75
C GLU A 288 -5.25 -30.98 21.26
N GLN A 289 -4.99 -31.47 22.46
CA GLN A 289 -5.93 -32.36 23.13
C GLN A 289 -7.26 -31.59 23.29
N ALA A 290 -8.30 -32.12 22.66
CA ALA A 290 -9.67 -31.62 22.68
C ALA A 290 -10.23 -31.54 24.09
#